data_bdcb79b45dca280ae7386ee03325d5f5
#
_entry.id   bdcb79b45dca280ae7386ee03325d5f5
#
_cell.length_a   1.000
_cell.length_b   1.000
_cell.length_c   1.000
_cell.angle_alpha   90.00
_cell.angle_beta   90.00
_cell.angle_gamma   90.00
#
_symmetry.space_group_name_H-M   'P 1'
#
loop_
_entity.id
_entity.type
_entity.pdbx_description
1 polymer ?
#
loop_
_entity_poly.entity_id
_entity_poly.type
_entity_poly.pdbx_seq_one_letter_code
_entity_poly.pdbx_strand_id
1 'polypeptide(L)'
;MTEVERLAADGAPEGTVVVAEEQTAGRGRRGRTWDSSARAGLWWSLLLRPRIPADRLGWLPLVVGVGVARGLHTAAGVQVELKWPNDVLVSGRKLAGILAERLADGSVVVGVGINVDQDESELPEGGASMRTSGHVVDRTEALVQV
;
A
#
# COMPACT_ATOMS: atom_id res chain seq x y z
N MET A 1 7.23 -5.79 3.59
CA MET A 1 8.42 -5.30 2.83
C MET A 1 9.65 -6.16 3.07
N THR A 2 10.03 -6.45 4.30
CA THR A 2 11.25 -7.26 4.63
C THR A 2 11.30 -8.61 3.90
N GLU A 3 10.17 -9.29 3.75
CA GLU A 3 10.13 -10.57 3.02
C GLU A 3 10.39 -10.38 1.51
N VAL A 4 9.86 -9.31 0.90
CA VAL A 4 10.16 -9.02 -0.52
C VAL A 4 11.63 -8.62 -0.72
N GLU A 5 12.23 -7.91 0.25
CA GLU A 5 13.68 -7.59 0.23
C GLU A 5 14.51 -8.88 0.28
N ARG A 6 14.16 -9.83 1.14
CA ARG A 6 14.81 -11.14 1.21
C ARG A 6 14.67 -11.90 -0.12
N LEU A 7 13.45 -11.99 -0.66
CA LEU A 7 13.19 -12.64 -1.94
C LEU A 7 13.94 -11.96 -3.10
N ALA A 8 14.05 -10.63 -3.09
CA ALA A 8 14.83 -9.90 -4.09
C ALA A 8 16.31 -10.29 -4.05
N ALA A 9 16.90 -10.42 -2.84
CA ALA A 9 18.28 -10.88 -2.65
C ALA A 9 18.47 -12.34 -3.10
N ASP A 10 17.45 -13.17 -2.98
CA ASP A 10 17.43 -14.56 -3.46
C ASP A 10 17.13 -14.68 -4.98
N GLY A 11 17.05 -13.56 -5.69
CA GLY A 11 16.88 -13.54 -7.15
C GLY A 11 15.42 -13.62 -7.64
N ALA A 12 14.44 -13.33 -6.80
CA ALA A 12 13.03 -13.30 -7.21
C ALA A 12 12.82 -12.37 -8.42
N PRO A 13 11.93 -12.72 -9.36
CA PRO A 13 11.66 -11.92 -10.55
C PRO A 13 10.92 -10.63 -10.22
N GLU A 14 11.02 -9.65 -11.14
CA GLU A 14 10.13 -8.48 -11.13
C GLU A 14 8.67 -8.91 -11.14
N GLY A 15 7.81 -8.18 -10.43
CA GLY A 15 6.40 -8.51 -10.27
C GLY A 15 6.11 -9.47 -9.12
N THR A 16 7.13 -9.92 -8.36
CA THR A 16 6.91 -10.70 -7.14
C THR A 16 6.11 -9.89 -6.13
N VAL A 17 4.97 -10.44 -5.68
CA VAL A 17 4.10 -9.85 -4.67
C VAL A 17 4.10 -10.71 -3.42
N VAL A 18 4.19 -10.07 -2.27
CA VAL A 18 3.99 -10.69 -0.95
C VAL A 18 2.82 -10.01 -0.27
N VAL A 19 1.85 -10.80 0.17
CA VAL A 19 0.68 -10.34 0.94
C VAL A 19 0.82 -10.84 2.37
N ALA A 20 0.45 -10.02 3.34
CA ALA A 20 0.47 -10.37 4.75
C ALA A 20 -0.91 -10.20 5.38
N GLU A 21 -1.30 -11.12 6.26
CA GLU A 21 -2.50 -11.00 7.07
C GLU A 21 -2.30 -10.05 8.26
N GLU A 22 -1.04 -9.89 8.68
CA GLU A 22 -0.61 -9.03 9.78
C GLU A 22 0.83 -8.57 9.55
N GLN A 23 1.18 -7.39 10.03
CA GLN A 23 2.57 -6.94 10.08
C GLN A 23 2.98 -6.67 11.53
N THR A 24 3.98 -7.38 12.00
CA THR A 24 4.55 -7.18 13.34
C THR A 24 5.48 -5.96 13.42
N ALA A 25 5.91 -5.43 12.27
CA ALA A 25 6.80 -4.28 12.15
C ALA A 25 6.44 -3.47 10.88
N GLY A 26 5.20 -2.99 10.79
CA GLY A 26 4.75 -2.15 9.68
C GLY A 26 5.52 -0.83 9.62
N ARG A 27 6.04 -0.50 8.44
CA ARG A 27 6.87 0.70 8.21
C ARG A 27 6.12 1.77 7.45
N GLY A 28 6.23 3.01 7.92
CA GLY A 28 5.84 4.21 7.22
C GLY A 28 7.03 5.08 6.87
N ARG A 29 6.81 6.17 6.13
CA ARG A 29 7.88 7.11 5.78
C ARG A 29 8.47 7.80 7.01
N ARG A 30 9.77 8.12 6.93
CA ARG A 30 10.52 8.86 7.97
C ARG A 30 10.51 8.17 9.33
N GLY A 31 10.59 6.83 9.34
CA GLY A 31 10.66 6.04 10.57
C GLY A 31 9.33 5.93 11.35
N ARG A 32 8.21 6.39 10.76
CA ARG A 32 6.89 6.15 11.37
C ARG A 32 6.52 4.68 11.26
N THR A 33 5.75 4.20 12.22
CA THR A 33 5.11 2.89 12.18
C THR A 33 3.84 2.94 11.32
N TRP A 34 3.48 1.79 10.75
CA TRP A 34 2.19 1.56 10.14
C TRP A 34 1.48 0.47 10.95
N ASP A 35 0.33 0.78 11.50
CA ASP A 35 -0.49 -0.18 12.22
C ASP A 35 -1.15 -1.14 11.24
N SER A 36 -1.03 -2.43 11.54
CA SER A 36 -1.48 -3.51 10.62
C SER A 36 -2.15 -4.60 11.45
N SER A 37 -3.31 -4.26 12.04
CA SER A 37 -4.12 -5.21 12.79
C SER A 37 -4.45 -6.43 11.95
N ALA A 38 -4.34 -7.62 12.55
CA ALA A 38 -4.57 -8.88 11.87
C ALA A 38 -5.93 -8.90 11.16
N ARG A 39 -5.92 -9.22 9.87
CA ARG A 39 -7.10 -9.35 9.00
C ARG A 39 -7.98 -8.11 8.84
N ALA A 40 -7.57 -6.96 9.36
CA ALA A 40 -8.37 -5.74 9.27
C ALA A 40 -8.08 -4.91 8.01
N GLY A 41 -6.98 -5.17 7.33
CA GLY A 41 -6.60 -4.42 6.14
C GLY A 41 -5.99 -5.29 5.06
N LEU A 42 -5.56 -4.65 3.99
CA LEU A 42 -4.85 -5.25 2.88
C LEU A 42 -3.41 -4.72 2.89
N TRP A 43 -2.48 -5.60 3.23
CA TRP A 43 -1.06 -5.30 3.35
C TRP A 43 -0.29 -6.10 2.31
N TRP A 44 0.32 -5.43 1.34
CA TRP A 44 1.10 -6.11 0.32
C TRP A 44 2.35 -5.34 -0.08
N SER A 45 3.29 -6.04 -0.68
CA SER A 45 4.54 -5.46 -1.17
C SER A 45 4.89 -6.06 -2.53
N LEU A 46 5.36 -5.21 -3.44
CA LEU A 46 5.69 -5.53 -4.83
C LEU A 46 7.17 -5.27 -5.08
N LEU A 47 7.83 -6.21 -5.74
CA LEU A 47 9.20 -6.04 -6.26
C LEU A 47 9.16 -5.48 -7.69
N LEU A 48 9.82 -4.36 -7.90
CA LEU A 48 10.00 -3.73 -9.19
C LEU A 48 11.48 -3.63 -9.56
N ARG A 49 11.79 -3.70 -10.87
CA ARG A 49 13.11 -3.44 -11.45
C ARG A 49 13.01 -2.33 -12.49
N PRO A 50 12.68 -1.10 -12.08
CA PRO A 50 12.33 -0.02 -12.98
C PRO A 50 13.54 0.42 -13.82
N ARG A 51 13.33 0.53 -15.13
CA ARG A 51 14.34 1.04 -16.08
C ARG A 51 14.16 2.55 -16.30
N ILE A 52 14.10 3.31 -15.20
CA ILE A 52 13.92 4.77 -15.23
C ILE A 52 15.09 5.44 -14.47
N PRO A 53 15.41 6.69 -14.79
CA PRO A 53 16.41 7.47 -14.06
C PRO A 53 16.11 7.54 -12.55
N ALA A 54 17.16 7.51 -11.72
CA ALA A 54 17.03 7.46 -10.26
C ALA A 54 16.26 8.66 -9.67
N ASP A 55 16.37 9.83 -10.29
CA ASP A 55 15.64 11.05 -9.92
C ASP A 55 14.14 10.95 -10.15
N ARG A 56 13.69 10.01 -10.98
CA ARG A 56 12.26 9.74 -11.23
C ARG A 56 11.66 8.67 -10.34
N LEU A 57 12.45 7.94 -9.55
CA LEU A 57 11.94 6.91 -8.64
C LEU A 57 10.96 7.46 -7.60
N GLY A 58 11.08 8.74 -7.24
CA GLY A 58 10.16 9.43 -6.34
C GLY A 58 8.70 9.50 -6.83
N TRP A 59 8.45 9.24 -8.13
CA TRP A 59 7.10 9.21 -8.70
C TRP A 59 6.41 7.86 -8.51
N LEU A 60 7.15 6.78 -8.20
CA LEU A 60 6.56 5.44 -8.06
C LEU A 60 5.40 5.38 -7.06
N PRO A 61 5.46 5.99 -5.86
CA PRO A 61 4.32 5.97 -4.96
C PRO A 61 3.05 6.62 -5.55
N LEU A 62 3.19 7.63 -6.39
CA LEU A 62 2.04 8.27 -7.05
C LEU A 62 1.48 7.38 -8.16
N VAL A 63 2.33 6.76 -8.96
CA VAL A 63 1.91 5.82 -10.01
C VAL A 63 1.16 4.63 -9.40
N VAL A 64 1.72 4.05 -8.34
CA VAL A 64 1.06 2.98 -7.59
C VAL A 64 -0.24 3.48 -6.96
N GLY A 65 -0.25 4.71 -6.42
CA GLY A 65 -1.46 5.35 -5.90
C GLY A 65 -2.58 5.48 -6.92
N VAL A 66 -2.25 5.78 -8.18
CA VAL A 66 -3.25 5.78 -9.29
C VAL A 66 -3.79 4.37 -9.52
N GLY A 67 -2.94 3.34 -9.48
CA GLY A 67 -3.37 1.94 -9.57
C GLY A 67 -4.32 1.58 -8.44
N VAL A 68 -3.94 1.87 -7.20
CA VAL A 68 -4.79 1.65 -6.00
C VAL A 68 -6.13 2.37 -6.13
N ALA A 69 -6.14 3.63 -6.55
CA ALA A 69 -7.37 4.42 -6.73
C ALA A 69 -8.32 3.77 -7.74
N ARG A 70 -7.79 3.33 -8.88
CA ARG A 70 -8.57 2.64 -9.92
C ARG A 70 -9.09 1.29 -9.44
N GLY A 71 -8.23 0.50 -8.79
CA GLY A 71 -8.60 -0.81 -8.27
C GLY A 71 -9.70 -0.73 -7.23
N LEU A 72 -9.59 0.17 -6.26
CA LEU A 72 -10.62 0.39 -5.24
C LEU A 72 -11.94 0.91 -5.84
N HIS A 73 -11.87 1.76 -6.87
CA HIS A 73 -13.06 2.17 -7.59
C HIS A 73 -13.73 0.99 -8.30
N THR A 74 -12.95 0.13 -8.95
CA THR A 74 -13.48 -1.06 -9.65
C THR A 74 -14.08 -2.06 -8.66
N ALA A 75 -13.42 -2.32 -7.53
CA ALA A 75 -13.86 -3.30 -6.55
C ALA A 75 -15.06 -2.85 -5.71
N ALA A 76 -15.18 -1.56 -5.40
CA ALA A 76 -16.17 -1.07 -4.43
C ALA A 76 -16.81 0.28 -4.79
N GLY A 77 -16.57 0.83 -5.97
CA GLY A 77 -17.12 2.12 -6.39
C GLY A 77 -16.62 3.33 -5.60
N VAL A 78 -15.63 3.17 -4.72
CA VAL A 78 -15.14 4.24 -3.89
C VAL A 78 -14.37 5.28 -4.70
N GLN A 79 -14.63 6.56 -4.43
CA GLN A 79 -13.86 7.67 -4.97
C GLN A 79 -12.81 8.10 -3.95
N VAL A 80 -11.55 8.09 -4.38
CA VAL A 80 -10.43 8.47 -3.52
C VAL A 80 -9.61 9.61 -4.14
N GLU A 81 -8.89 10.32 -3.29
CA GLU A 81 -7.97 11.38 -3.67
C GLU A 81 -6.52 10.94 -3.39
N LEU A 82 -5.61 11.38 -4.24
CA LEU A 82 -4.18 11.16 -3.99
C LEU A 82 -3.59 12.40 -3.30
N LYS A 83 -2.99 12.19 -2.14
CA LYS A 83 -2.26 13.23 -1.42
C LYS A 83 -0.76 12.98 -1.52
N TRP A 84 -0.09 13.91 -2.20
CA TRP A 84 1.36 13.86 -2.31
C TRP A 84 2.02 13.82 -0.90
N PRO A 85 3.06 13.02 -0.70
CA PRO A 85 3.75 12.24 -1.74
C PRO A 85 3.27 10.78 -1.85
N ASN A 86 2.46 10.25 -0.95
CA ASN A 86 2.29 8.80 -0.82
C ASN A 86 1.00 8.34 -0.11
N ASP A 87 0.02 9.21 0.06
CA ASP A 87 -1.21 8.86 0.74
C ASP A 87 -2.40 8.80 -0.23
N VAL A 88 -3.32 7.88 0.04
CA VAL A 88 -4.63 7.79 -0.60
C VAL A 88 -5.68 8.18 0.44
N LEU A 89 -6.54 9.11 0.10
CA LEU A 89 -7.57 9.63 0.99
C LEU A 89 -8.95 9.26 0.49
N VAL A 90 -9.88 9.12 1.42
CA VAL A 90 -11.32 9.10 1.18
C VAL A 90 -11.97 10.17 2.06
N SER A 91 -12.73 11.07 1.46
CA SER A 91 -13.36 12.20 2.19
C SER A 91 -12.37 12.99 3.07
N GLY A 92 -11.16 13.21 2.54
CA GLY A 92 -10.09 13.94 3.23
C GLY A 92 -9.36 13.15 4.32
N ARG A 93 -9.74 11.90 4.63
CA ARG A 93 -9.16 11.03 5.65
C ARG A 93 -8.29 9.96 5.01
N LYS A 94 -7.22 9.55 5.69
CA LYS A 94 -6.24 8.60 5.14
C LYS A 94 -6.77 7.16 5.12
N LEU A 95 -7.00 6.66 3.90
CA LEU A 95 -7.42 5.28 3.63
C LEU A 95 -6.23 4.35 3.41
N ALA A 96 -5.20 4.81 2.69
CA ALA A 96 -4.04 3.99 2.38
C ALA A 96 -2.72 4.79 2.42
N GLY A 97 -1.64 4.06 2.59
CA GLY A 97 -0.28 4.58 2.51
C GLY A 97 0.60 3.73 1.61
N ILE A 98 1.50 4.38 0.88
CA ILE A 98 2.40 3.74 -0.07
C ILE A 98 3.83 4.09 0.33
N LEU A 99 4.71 3.10 0.41
CA LEU A 99 6.12 3.27 0.73
C LEU A 99 6.97 2.60 -0.35
N ALA A 100 7.85 3.36 -1.00
CA ALA A 100 8.81 2.82 -1.95
C ALA A 100 10.23 2.95 -1.38
N GLU A 101 10.97 1.86 -1.39
CA GLU A 101 12.36 1.78 -0.93
C GLU A 101 13.25 1.16 -2.00
N ARG A 102 14.34 1.85 -2.34
CA ARG A 102 15.31 1.35 -3.30
C ARG A 102 16.30 0.43 -2.61
N LEU A 103 16.53 -0.73 -3.18
CA LEU A 103 17.52 -1.69 -2.72
C LEU A 103 18.92 -1.40 -3.33
N ALA A 104 19.94 -2.07 -2.78
CA ALA A 104 21.33 -1.88 -3.19
C ALA A 104 21.59 -2.31 -4.66
N ASP A 105 20.84 -3.31 -5.15
CA ASP A 105 20.91 -3.80 -6.54
C ASP A 105 20.16 -2.89 -7.54
N GLY A 106 19.55 -1.79 -7.06
CA GLY A 106 18.78 -0.85 -7.85
C GLY A 106 17.32 -1.22 -8.03
N SER A 107 16.87 -2.38 -7.59
CA SER A 107 15.46 -2.73 -7.53
C SER A 107 14.72 -1.88 -6.50
N VAL A 108 13.40 -1.85 -6.58
CA VAL A 108 12.55 -1.08 -5.68
C VAL A 108 11.48 -1.99 -5.09
N VAL A 109 11.34 -1.97 -3.77
CA VAL A 109 10.20 -2.58 -3.09
C VAL A 109 9.17 -1.50 -2.82
N VAL A 110 7.94 -1.74 -3.28
CA VAL A 110 6.80 -0.87 -2.99
C VAL A 110 5.88 -1.60 -2.03
N GLY A 111 5.70 -1.06 -0.83
CA GLY A 111 4.71 -1.52 0.13
C GLY A 111 3.44 -0.67 0.06
N VAL A 112 2.30 -1.32 0.11
CA VAL A 112 0.98 -0.68 0.15
C VAL A 112 0.21 -1.22 1.35
N GLY A 113 -0.33 -0.30 2.15
CA GLY A 113 -1.24 -0.62 3.24
C GLY A 113 -2.57 0.08 3.00
N ILE A 114 -3.66 -0.69 2.95
CA ILE A 114 -5.03 -0.18 2.78
C ILE A 114 -5.84 -0.58 4.00
N ASN A 115 -6.46 0.38 4.67
CA ASN A 115 -7.40 0.11 5.75
C ASN A 115 -8.73 -0.37 5.15
N VAL A 116 -9.19 -1.56 5.54
CA VAL A 116 -10.41 -2.18 4.97
C VAL A 116 -11.50 -2.27 6.03
N ASP A 117 -11.30 -3.10 7.05
CA ASP A 117 -12.32 -3.47 8.03
C ASP A 117 -12.15 -2.83 9.41
N GLN A 118 -11.13 -1.98 9.60
CA GLN A 118 -10.91 -1.30 10.88
C GLN A 118 -12.11 -0.44 11.25
N ASP A 119 -12.48 -0.49 12.53
CA ASP A 119 -13.43 0.43 13.13
C ASP A 119 -12.77 1.77 13.46
N GLU A 120 -13.55 2.80 13.75
CA GLU A 120 -13.07 4.15 14.05
C GLU A 120 -12.07 4.17 15.22
N SER A 121 -12.26 3.30 16.22
CA SER A 121 -11.40 3.18 17.40
C SER A 121 -10.04 2.52 17.13
N GLU A 122 -9.91 1.81 16.02
CA GLU A 122 -8.68 1.12 15.58
C GLU A 122 -7.83 1.99 14.65
N LEU A 123 -8.39 3.10 14.19
CA LEU A 123 -7.74 4.00 13.24
C LEU A 123 -7.01 5.14 13.98
N PRO A 124 -5.84 5.57 13.50
CA PRO A 124 -5.22 6.78 14.01
C PRO A 124 -6.06 8.01 13.67
N GLU A 125 -5.85 9.10 14.39
CA GLU A 125 -6.49 10.39 14.09
C GLU A 125 -6.31 10.77 12.61
N GLY A 126 -7.39 11.13 11.94
CA GLY A 126 -7.40 11.42 10.50
C GLY A 126 -7.32 10.20 9.59
N GLY A 127 -7.37 8.98 10.15
CA GLY A 127 -7.49 7.73 9.40
C GLY A 127 -8.92 7.42 8.97
N ALA A 128 -9.07 6.65 7.91
CA ALA A 128 -10.32 6.04 7.47
C ALA A 128 -10.06 4.60 7.03
N SER A 129 -11.10 3.78 7.02
CA SER A 129 -11.12 2.47 6.37
C SER A 129 -12.23 2.43 5.31
N MET A 130 -12.25 1.40 4.49
CA MET A 130 -13.38 1.16 3.58
C MET A 130 -14.69 1.09 4.38
N ARG A 131 -14.69 0.34 5.49
CA ARG A 131 -15.83 0.21 6.40
C ARG A 131 -16.31 1.57 6.94
N THR A 132 -15.43 2.39 7.53
CA THR A 132 -15.80 3.68 8.10
C THR A 132 -16.22 4.72 7.06
N SER A 133 -15.90 4.45 5.79
CA SER A 133 -16.31 5.26 4.64
C SER A 133 -17.60 4.76 3.98
N GLY A 134 -18.26 3.74 4.57
CA GLY A 134 -19.52 3.20 4.07
C GLY A 134 -19.37 2.24 2.88
N HIS A 135 -18.16 1.74 2.61
CA HIS A 135 -17.88 0.79 1.54
C HIS A 135 -17.54 -0.59 2.10
N VAL A 136 -18.08 -1.62 1.46
CA VAL A 136 -17.75 -3.01 1.76
C VAL A 136 -17.00 -3.60 0.58
N VAL A 137 -15.87 -4.23 0.84
CA VAL A 137 -15.08 -4.91 -0.17
C VAL A 137 -14.46 -6.17 0.43
N ASP A 138 -14.47 -7.26 -0.32
CA ASP A 138 -13.65 -8.42 0.01
C ASP A 138 -12.17 -8.10 -0.24
N ARG A 139 -11.30 -8.42 0.73
CA ARG A 139 -9.86 -8.10 0.64
C ARG A 139 -9.16 -8.79 -0.52
N THR A 140 -9.60 -10.02 -0.87
CA THR A 140 -9.03 -10.75 -2.00
C THR A 140 -9.47 -10.12 -3.32
N GLU A 141 -10.73 -9.71 -3.42
CA GLU A 141 -11.24 -8.99 -4.59
C GLU A 141 -10.50 -7.66 -4.76
N ALA A 142 -10.36 -6.88 -3.68
CA ALA A 142 -9.60 -5.64 -3.71
C ALA A 142 -8.14 -5.88 -4.17
N LEU A 143 -7.48 -6.93 -3.66
CA LEU A 143 -6.09 -7.25 -4.04
C LEU A 143 -5.94 -7.54 -5.53
N VAL A 144 -6.91 -8.22 -6.13
CA VAL A 144 -6.87 -8.55 -7.57
C VAL A 144 -7.05 -7.31 -8.44
N GLN A 145 -7.74 -6.29 -7.94
CA GLN A 145 -8.03 -5.06 -8.69
C GLN A 145 -6.96 -3.96 -8.51
N VAL A 146 -6.23 -3.98 -7.41
CA VAL A 146 -5.18 -3.00 -7.11
C VAL A 146 -3.79 -3.53 -7.47
#